data_a7aa1de2a7d4bdbb4fc0024907774150
#
_entry.id   a7aa1de2a7d4bdbb4fc0024907774150
#
_cell.length_a   1.000
_cell.length_b   1.000
_cell.length_c   1.000
_cell.angle_alpha   90.00
_cell.angle_beta   90.00
_cell.angle_gamma   90.00
#
_symmetry.space_group_name_H-M   'P 1'
#
loop_
_entity.id
_entity.type
_entity.pdbx_description
1 polymer ?
#
loop_
_entity_poly.entity_id
_entity_poly.type
_entity_poly.pdbx_seq_one_letter_code
_entity_poly.pdbx_strand_id
1 'polypeptide(L)'
;MFSIALLLTLLVFLTLLLMVYGGDFAEPSILFVLGFALSVFNGLTNYKAWNFNLSLQTCMVVMVGAVVFMATAYGVKTLFHTIVVGDVSSRRYKEPRNITLPLWVYVAGLMFTCLSFIVVSRSIVALTLPYGGDGSLSKAIGLYDHLNKFSTEGVSISGIASLLYLSTNAMAYVWLFLAMRSFVIRTLKKDYFALINALAAIPMSLISGGRNSLIQLGVAAFAYWILFRRQNNHWQGVRLRFRTVAFFMIIVLAGLALFKPLLSLMGREPGESTIYEYLSIYIGAPMKNLDAFLTGSMNPSLAVKSMKWGDMTLASTFASFPQVFGHTVLDWLNWQPFQRYGNVDLGNVFTTYYAFIFDWGIAGAMLAVAFIAALSQLCYESTVYALQYGSGSVPLSMMLYGAISYCCAFSFFSNRWMSTMLNQIMLKNIIIWIALILLTNIILGHGIAAGEERHYSAKSSDVKENIR
;
A
#
# COMPACT_ATOMS: atom_id res chain seq x y z
N MET A 1 24.80 18.77 10.38
CA MET A 1 25.66 18.39 9.25
C MET A 1 25.29 17.01 8.70
N PHE A 2 25.23 15.98 9.53
CA PHE A 2 24.91 14.60 9.09
C PHE A 2 23.54 14.43 8.42
N SER A 3 22.50 15.12 8.91
CA SER A 3 21.16 15.04 8.29
C SER A 3 21.14 15.52 6.84
N ILE A 4 21.88 16.59 6.53
CA ILE A 4 22.01 17.10 5.14
C ILE A 4 22.82 16.11 4.30
N ALA A 5 23.90 15.56 4.82
CA ALA A 5 24.71 14.56 4.13
C ALA A 5 23.88 13.31 3.81
N LEU A 6 23.04 12.84 4.77
CA LEU A 6 22.12 11.74 4.54
C LEU A 6 21.13 12.04 3.40
N LEU A 7 20.52 13.24 3.40
CA LEU A 7 19.58 13.61 2.31
C LEU A 7 20.29 13.60 0.96
N LEU A 8 21.47 14.20 0.86
CA LEU A 8 22.24 14.22 -0.40
C LEU A 8 22.60 12.81 -0.86
N THR A 9 23.02 11.93 0.04
CA THR A 9 23.30 10.52 -0.28
C THR A 9 22.06 9.80 -0.80
N LEU A 10 20.91 9.96 -0.14
CA LEU A 10 19.65 9.35 -0.59
C LEU A 10 19.21 9.89 -1.96
N LEU A 11 19.42 11.18 -2.24
CA LEU A 11 19.14 11.77 -3.55
C LEU A 11 20.10 11.23 -4.64
N VAL A 12 21.36 11.00 -4.31
CA VAL A 12 22.31 10.33 -5.22
C VAL A 12 21.85 8.89 -5.48
N PHE A 13 21.49 8.13 -4.46
CA PHE A 13 20.96 6.77 -4.64
C PHE A 13 19.70 6.77 -5.51
N LEU A 14 18.77 7.69 -5.26
CA LEU A 14 17.55 7.83 -6.07
C LEU A 14 17.88 8.12 -7.54
N THR A 15 18.83 9.01 -7.79
CA THR A 15 19.27 9.35 -9.16
C THR A 15 19.88 8.14 -9.87
N LEU A 16 20.77 7.40 -9.17
CA LEU A 16 21.37 6.17 -9.71
C LEU A 16 20.31 5.11 -10.00
N LEU A 17 19.36 4.90 -9.09
CA LEU A 17 18.26 3.94 -9.30
C LEU A 17 17.39 4.34 -10.49
N LEU A 18 17.04 5.62 -10.63
CA LEU A 18 16.27 6.11 -11.78
C LEU A 18 17.00 5.90 -13.10
N MET A 19 18.34 6.02 -13.12
CA MET A 19 19.15 5.70 -14.29
C MET A 19 19.15 4.20 -14.60
N VAL A 20 19.38 3.34 -13.57
CA VAL A 20 19.45 1.87 -13.71
C VAL A 20 18.11 1.28 -14.14
N TYR A 21 17.00 1.80 -13.59
CA TYR A 21 15.65 1.28 -13.87
C TYR A 21 14.87 2.09 -14.91
N GLY A 22 15.54 2.99 -15.64
CA GLY A 22 14.94 3.74 -16.75
C GLY A 22 13.75 4.63 -16.34
N GLY A 23 13.79 5.23 -15.15
CA GLY A 23 12.74 6.11 -14.64
C GLY A 23 11.50 5.37 -14.12
N ASP A 24 11.64 4.14 -13.68
CA ASP A 24 10.56 3.33 -13.13
C ASP A 24 10.28 3.65 -11.66
N PHE A 25 9.44 4.64 -11.41
CA PHE A 25 9.07 5.04 -10.05
C PHE A 25 8.23 4.01 -9.27
N ALA A 26 7.78 2.93 -9.91
CA ALA A 26 7.10 1.84 -9.23
C ALA A 26 8.07 0.74 -8.76
N GLU A 27 9.36 0.87 -8.98
CA GLU A 27 10.35 -0.10 -8.57
C GLU A 27 10.54 -0.06 -7.04
N PRO A 28 10.59 -1.23 -6.34
CA PRO A 28 10.64 -1.29 -4.88
C PRO A 28 11.75 -0.47 -4.22
N SER A 29 12.98 -0.50 -4.78
CA SER A 29 14.12 0.24 -4.21
C SER A 29 13.93 1.75 -4.34
N ILE A 30 13.31 2.21 -5.44
CA ILE A 30 13.01 3.62 -5.65
C ILE A 30 11.97 4.08 -4.64
N LEU A 31 10.90 3.32 -4.43
CA LEU A 31 9.87 3.64 -3.44
C LEU A 31 10.44 3.69 -2.02
N PHE A 32 11.32 2.73 -1.67
CA PHE A 32 11.96 2.68 -0.36
C PHE A 32 12.85 3.89 -0.12
N VAL A 33 13.78 4.17 -1.04
CA VAL A 33 14.73 5.31 -0.90
C VAL A 33 14.00 6.64 -0.94
N LEU A 34 13.00 6.80 -1.82
CA LEU A 34 12.18 8.01 -1.92
C LEU A 34 11.45 8.30 -0.60
N GLY A 35 10.87 7.29 0.05
CA GLY A 35 10.21 7.44 1.34
C GLY A 35 11.15 8.01 2.41
N PHE A 36 12.36 7.44 2.55
CA PHE A 36 13.35 7.95 3.49
C PHE A 36 13.86 9.35 3.11
N ALA A 37 14.08 9.63 1.83
CA ALA A 37 14.49 10.96 1.36
C ALA A 37 13.43 12.03 1.71
N LEU A 38 12.15 11.74 1.50
CA LEU A 38 11.04 12.63 1.88
C LEU A 38 10.98 12.83 3.39
N SER A 39 11.21 11.79 4.18
CA SER A 39 11.20 11.88 5.64
C SER A 39 12.33 12.77 6.16
N VAL A 40 13.55 12.57 5.68
CA VAL A 40 14.71 13.41 6.06
C VAL A 40 14.51 14.86 5.58
N PHE A 41 14.02 15.06 4.36
CA PHE A 41 13.72 16.40 3.83
C PHE A 41 12.72 17.15 4.72
N ASN A 42 11.60 16.50 5.06
CA ASN A 42 10.59 17.11 5.96
C ASN A 42 11.15 17.35 7.37
N GLY A 43 11.98 16.46 7.90
CA GLY A 43 12.68 16.69 9.17
C GLY A 43 13.57 17.93 9.12
N LEU A 44 14.30 18.15 8.01
CA LEU A 44 15.13 19.35 7.82
C LEU A 44 14.32 20.64 7.69
N THR A 45 13.12 20.61 7.11
CA THR A 45 12.23 21.80 7.10
C THR A 45 11.75 22.18 8.51
N ASN A 46 11.75 21.21 9.44
CA ASN A 46 11.44 21.41 10.86
C ASN A 46 12.69 21.47 11.75
N TYR A 47 13.88 21.77 11.17
CA TYR A 47 15.17 21.72 11.87
C TYR A 47 15.19 22.47 13.19
N LYS A 48 14.70 23.72 13.20
CA LYS A 48 14.68 24.57 14.42
C LYS A 48 13.67 24.06 15.45
N ALA A 49 12.48 23.67 15.03
CA ALA A 49 11.40 23.24 15.93
C ALA A 49 11.73 21.92 16.65
N TRP A 50 12.37 21.00 15.94
CA TRP A 50 12.65 19.64 16.47
C TRP A 50 14.12 19.42 16.81
N ASN A 51 14.99 20.40 16.63
CA ASN A 51 16.45 20.21 16.63
C ASN A 51 16.81 18.98 15.81
N PHE A 52 16.42 18.98 14.54
CA PHE A 52 16.54 17.82 13.66
C PHE A 52 18.00 17.64 13.22
N ASN A 53 18.83 17.21 14.17
CA ASN A 53 20.23 16.90 13.95
C ASN A 53 20.43 15.40 14.24
N LEU A 54 20.43 14.59 13.19
CA LEU A 54 20.57 13.14 13.30
C LEU A 54 22.02 12.79 13.66
N SER A 55 22.19 11.79 14.51
CA SER A 55 23.48 11.18 14.86
C SER A 55 24.11 10.48 13.65
N LEU A 56 25.43 10.31 13.68
CA LEU A 56 26.14 9.51 12.68
C LEU A 56 25.60 8.08 12.63
N GLN A 57 25.30 7.50 13.80
CA GLN A 57 24.77 6.14 13.92
C GLN A 57 23.46 5.98 13.15
N THR A 58 22.52 6.91 13.31
CA THR A 58 21.24 6.90 12.59
C THR A 58 21.46 7.03 11.09
N CYS A 59 22.31 7.95 10.67
CA CYS A 59 22.65 8.13 9.26
C CYS A 59 23.25 6.85 8.65
N MET A 60 24.18 6.19 9.35
CA MET A 60 24.79 4.95 8.89
C MET A 60 23.79 3.80 8.78
N VAL A 61 22.90 3.64 9.78
CA VAL A 61 21.86 2.60 9.74
C VAL A 61 20.95 2.78 8.51
N VAL A 62 20.52 4.01 8.23
CA VAL A 62 19.63 4.28 7.09
C VAL A 62 20.37 4.11 5.75
N MET A 63 21.62 4.60 5.64
CA MET A 63 22.42 4.45 4.41
C MET A 63 22.74 2.98 4.12
N VAL A 64 23.25 2.24 5.11
CA VAL A 64 23.57 0.82 4.94
C VAL A 64 22.31 0.02 4.62
N GLY A 65 21.20 0.28 5.32
CA GLY A 65 19.93 -0.37 5.03
C GLY A 65 19.42 -0.07 3.60
N ALA A 66 19.55 1.16 3.12
CA ALA A 66 19.23 1.50 1.73
C ALA A 66 20.11 0.73 0.74
N VAL A 67 21.42 0.64 0.99
CA VAL A 67 22.37 -0.14 0.14
C VAL A 67 22.00 -1.61 0.15
N VAL A 68 21.70 -2.19 1.32
CA VAL A 68 21.27 -3.61 1.44
C VAL A 68 19.97 -3.84 0.65
N PHE A 69 18.98 -2.94 0.77
CA PHE A 69 17.74 -3.05 0.02
C PHE A 69 18.01 -3.03 -1.49
N MET A 70 18.77 -2.03 -1.97
CA MET A 70 19.10 -1.86 -3.39
C MET A 70 19.88 -3.06 -3.96
N ALA A 71 20.91 -3.50 -3.25
CA ALA A 71 21.75 -4.63 -3.68
C ALA A 71 20.96 -5.93 -3.75
N THR A 72 20.13 -6.21 -2.73
CA THR A 72 19.27 -7.40 -2.71
C THR A 72 18.24 -7.36 -3.82
N ALA A 73 17.56 -6.24 -4.00
CA ALA A 73 16.57 -6.08 -5.06
C ALA A 73 17.21 -6.27 -6.45
N TYR A 74 18.36 -5.66 -6.70
CA TYR A 74 19.09 -5.85 -7.95
C TYR A 74 19.52 -7.30 -8.17
N GLY A 75 20.02 -7.98 -7.12
CA GLY A 75 20.38 -9.41 -7.17
C GLY A 75 19.17 -10.29 -7.53
N VAL A 76 18.03 -10.06 -6.88
CA VAL A 76 16.78 -10.80 -7.19
C VAL A 76 16.30 -10.54 -8.62
N LYS A 77 16.34 -9.29 -9.08
CA LYS A 77 16.03 -8.95 -10.48
C LYS A 77 16.90 -9.73 -11.43
N THR A 78 18.20 -9.73 -11.23
CA THR A 78 19.17 -10.45 -12.08
C THR A 78 18.89 -11.94 -12.09
N LEU A 79 18.69 -12.56 -10.92
CA LEU A 79 18.34 -13.96 -10.79
C LEU A 79 17.01 -14.29 -11.48
N PHE A 80 15.99 -13.49 -11.30
CA PHE A 80 14.69 -13.68 -11.93
C PHE A 80 14.81 -13.65 -13.46
N HIS A 81 15.53 -12.68 -13.99
CA HIS A 81 15.78 -12.58 -15.43
C HIS A 81 16.58 -13.77 -15.96
N THR A 82 17.58 -14.26 -15.23
CA THR A 82 18.37 -15.43 -15.64
C THR A 82 17.55 -16.71 -15.62
N ILE A 83 16.75 -16.94 -14.57
CA ILE A 83 16.04 -18.21 -14.36
C ILE A 83 14.70 -18.25 -15.12
N VAL A 84 13.92 -17.17 -15.07
CA VAL A 84 12.54 -17.14 -15.57
C VAL A 84 12.47 -16.59 -16.99
N VAL A 85 13.27 -15.59 -17.30
CA VAL A 85 13.24 -14.86 -18.57
C VAL A 85 14.27 -15.40 -19.55
N GLY A 86 15.34 -16.05 -19.09
CA GLY A 86 16.55 -16.44 -19.84
C GLY A 86 16.37 -17.15 -21.19
N ASP A 87 15.20 -17.70 -21.49
CA ASP A 87 14.90 -18.37 -22.76
C ASP A 87 13.80 -17.67 -23.57
N VAL A 88 13.62 -16.38 -23.38
CA VAL A 88 12.49 -15.59 -23.93
C VAL A 88 12.74 -15.08 -25.35
N SER A 89 13.86 -15.39 -26.00
CA SER A 89 14.11 -15.02 -27.40
C SER A 89 12.99 -15.50 -28.36
N SER A 90 12.18 -16.47 -27.95
CA SER A 90 11.02 -17.00 -28.69
C SER A 90 9.65 -16.43 -28.21
N ARG A 91 9.56 -15.75 -27.06
CA ARG A 91 8.28 -15.25 -26.53
C ARG A 91 7.96 -13.88 -27.08
N ARG A 92 6.94 -13.82 -27.95
CA ARG A 92 6.41 -12.56 -28.44
C ARG A 92 5.73 -11.79 -27.32
N TYR A 93 6.03 -10.51 -27.24
CA TYR A 93 5.34 -9.49 -26.47
C TYR A 93 3.83 -9.56 -26.75
N LYS A 94 3.01 -9.74 -25.71
CA LYS A 94 1.56 -9.73 -25.89
C LYS A 94 1.02 -8.32 -25.81
N GLU A 95 0.33 -7.90 -26.84
CA GLU A 95 -0.38 -6.60 -26.81
C GLU A 95 -1.52 -6.65 -25.77
N PRO A 96 -1.70 -5.53 -25.05
CA PRO A 96 -2.79 -5.44 -24.07
C PRO A 96 -4.15 -5.52 -24.79
N ARG A 97 -4.97 -6.50 -24.37
CA ARG A 97 -6.34 -6.66 -24.87
C ARG A 97 -7.36 -6.01 -23.93
N ASN A 98 -8.51 -5.56 -24.48
CA ASN A 98 -9.60 -5.10 -23.66
C ASN A 98 -10.08 -6.23 -22.72
N ILE A 99 -10.25 -5.90 -21.44
CA ILE A 99 -10.97 -6.73 -20.46
C ILE A 99 -12.32 -6.06 -20.31
N THR A 100 -13.32 -6.56 -21.02
CA THR A 100 -14.69 -6.03 -20.93
C THR A 100 -15.55 -7.03 -20.15
N LEU A 101 -16.01 -6.62 -18.99
CA LEU A 101 -16.94 -7.40 -18.20
C LEU A 101 -18.38 -7.08 -18.65
N PRO A 102 -19.33 -8.01 -18.51
CA PRO A 102 -20.75 -7.71 -18.71
C PRO A 102 -21.26 -6.65 -17.74
N LEU A 103 -22.20 -5.82 -18.18
CA LEU A 103 -22.73 -4.71 -17.36
C LEU A 103 -23.26 -5.17 -16.00
N TRP A 104 -23.88 -6.36 -15.95
CA TRP A 104 -24.41 -6.91 -14.70
C TRP A 104 -23.32 -7.12 -13.62
N VAL A 105 -22.05 -7.39 -14.01
CA VAL A 105 -20.93 -7.55 -13.06
C VAL A 105 -20.61 -6.22 -12.38
N TYR A 106 -20.60 -5.13 -13.14
CA TYR A 106 -20.37 -3.79 -12.59
C TYR A 106 -21.50 -3.36 -11.65
N VAL A 107 -22.76 -3.62 -12.06
CA VAL A 107 -23.95 -3.32 -11.25
C VAL A 107 -23.92 -4.16 -9.96
N ALA A 108 -23.66 -5.47 -10.07
CA ALA A 108 -23.55 -6.35 -8.91
C ALA A 108 -22.43 -5.93 -7.96
N GLY A 109 -21.27 -5.54 -8.49
CA GLY A 109 -20.14 -5.01 -7.71
C GLY A 109 -20.51 -3.73 -6.97
N LEU A 110 -21.17 -2.80 -7.63
CA LEU A 110 -21.64 -1.55 -7.02
C LEU A 110 -22.69 -1.81 -5.94
N MET A 111 -23.68 -2.65 -6.22
CA MET A 111 -24.70 -3.05 -5.24
C MET A 111 -24.06 -3.74 -4.03
N PHE A 112 -23.13 -4.67 -4.26
CA PHE A 112 -22.38 -5.32 -3.18
C PHE A 112 -21.64 -4.30 -2.31
N THR A 113 -20.96 -3.34 -2.91
CA THR A 113 -20.24 -2.27 -2.20
C THR A 113 -21.19 -1.42 -1.37
N CYS A 114 -22.31 -0.98 -1.93
CA CYS A 114 -23.32 -0.18 -1.22
C CYS A 114 -23.95 -0.94 -0.05
N LEU A 115 -24.38 -2.19 -0.27
CA LEU A 115 -24.94 -3.04 0.78
C LEU A 115 -23.93 -3.32 1.89
N SER A 116 -22.68 -3.63 1.51
CA SER A 116 -21.59 -3.83 2.47
C SER A 116 -21.37 -2.59 3.32
N PHE A 117 -21.36 -1.40 2.70
CA PHE A 117 -21.21 -0.14 3.43
C PHE A 117 -22.32 0.07 4.46
N ILE A 118 -23.59 -0.22 4.09
CA ILE A 118 -24.73 -0.09 5.01
C ILE A 118 -24.59 -1.08 6.19
N VAL A 119 -24.27 -2.34 5.92
CA VAL A 119 -24.15 -3.38 6.96
C VAL A 119 -22.99 -3.07 7.91
N VAL A 120 -21.82 -2.70 7.36
CA VAL A 120 -20.62 -2.37 8.16
C VAL A 120 -20.84 -1.10 8.99
N SER A 121 -21.47 -0.07 8.40
CA SER A 121 -21.83 1.17 9.12
C SER A 121 -22.73 0.88 10.32
N ARG A 122 -23.79 0.10 10.12
CA ARG A 122 -24.70 -0.29 11.21
C ARG A 122 -23.98 -1.12 12.28
N SER A 123 -23.09 -2.02 11.88
CA SER A 123 -22.32 -2.83 12.81
C SER A 123 -21.40 -1.96 13.68
N ILE A 124 -20.70 -0.97 13.10
CA ILE A 124 -19.83 -0.05 13.86
C ILE A 124 -20.66 0.82 14.81
N VAL A 125 -21.78 1.36 14.36
CA VAL A 125 -22.69 2.13 15.22
C VAL A 125 -23.16 1.28 16.41
N ALA A 126 -23.63 0.04 16.16
CA ALA A 126 -24.07 -0.86 17.22
C ALA A 126 -22.96 -1.22 18.21
N LEU A 127 -21.72 -1.45 17.70
CA LEU A 127 -20.56 -1.76 18.53
C LEU A 127 -20.14 -0.60 19.45
N THR A 128 -20.39 0.63 19.05
CA THR A 128 -19.95 1.82 19.80
C THR A 128 -21.00 2.37 20.77
N LEU A 129 -22.26 2.00 20.63
CA LEU A 129 -23.34 2.42 21.53
C LEU A 129 -23.03 2.17 23.02
N PRO A 130 -22.54 0.97 23.45
CA PRO A 130 -22.24 0.71 24.85
C PRO A 130 -21.11 1.60 25.42
N TYR A 131 -20.29 2.17 24.56
CA TYR A 131 -19.12 3.00 24.91
C TYR A 131 -19.38 4.51 24.78
N GLY A 132 -20.65 4.92 24.75
CA GLY A 132 -21.03 6.36 24.69
C GLY A 132 -21.23 6.91 23.26
N GLY A 133 -21.43 6.04 22.28
CA GLY A 133 -21.86 6.42 20.94
C GLY A 133 -23.28 7.04 21.00
N ASP A 134 -23.53 8.06 20.15
CA ASP A 134 -24.82 8.75 20.04
C ASP A 134 -25.71 8.22 18.89
N GLY A 135 -25.28 7.13 18.25
CA GLY A 135 -25.95 6.57 17.09
C GLY A 135 -25.58 7.23 15.75
N SER A 136 -24.82 8.33 15.73
CA SER A 136 -24.29 8.93 14.50
C SER A 136 -23.11 8.14 13.97
N LEU A 137 -23.03 7.98 12.64
CA LEU A 137 -21.93 7.25 12.00
C LEU A 137 -20.58 7.96 12.22
N SER A 138 -20.52 9.28 12.16
CA SER A 138 -19.30 10.06 12.32
C SER A 138 -18.67 9.81 13.70
N LYS A 139 -19.44 9.96 14.78
CA LYS A 139 -18.95 9.71 16.14
C LYS A 139 -18.62 8.23 16.36
N ALA A 140 -19.42 7.33 15.80
CA ALA A 140 -19.18 5.90 15.87
C ALA A 140 -17.84 5.51 15.22
N ILE A 141 -17.47 6.07 14.06
CA ILE A 141 -16.18 5.84 13.41
C ILE A 141 -15.02 6.30 14.29
N GLY A 142 -15.09 7.51 14.85
CA GLY A 142 -14.04 8.03 15.74
C GLY A 142 -13.86 7.20 17.01
N LEU A 143 -14.97 6.82 17.64
CA LEU A 143 -14.96 5.99 18.84
C LEU A 143 -14.47 4.57 18.55
N TYR A 144 -14.88 3.97 17.44
CA TYR A 144 -14.40 2.65 17.01
C TYR A 144 -12.87 2.64 16.78
N ASP A 145 -12.34 3.65 16.09
CA ASP A 145 -10.88 3.76 15.88
C ASP A 145 -10.13 3.89 17.21
N HIS A 146 -10.67 4.66 18.15
CA HIS A 146 -10.08 4.79 19.49
C HIS A 146 -10.12 3.46 20.27
N LEU A 147 -11.25 2.81 20.31
CA LEU A 147 -11.44 1.53 21.00
C LEU A 147 -10.56 0.42 20.40
N ASN A 148 -10.51 0.33 19.07
CA ASN A 148 -9.69 -0.67 18.38
C ASN A 148 -8.18 -0.51 18.64
N LYS A 149 -7.71 0.70 18.92
CA LYS A 149 -6.29 1.00 19.17
C LYS A 149 -5.89 0.95 20.64
N PHE A 150 -6.77 1.36 21.51
CA PHE A 150 -6.42 1.66 22.92
C PHE A 150 -7.24 0.89 23.95
N SER A 151 -8.29 0.15 23.54
CA SER A 151 -9.03 -0.70 24.46
C SER A 151 -8.29 -2.00 24.74
N THR A 152 -8.23 -2.39 26.02
CA THR A 152 -7.67 -3.67 26.45
C THR A 152 -8.51 -4.87 26.03
N GLU A 153 -9.80 -4.67 25.77
CA GLU A 153 -10.73 -5.72 25.37
C GLU A 153 -10.79 -5.97 23.86
N GLY A 154 -10.13 -5.12 23.06
CA GLY A 154 -10.02 -5.28 21.61
C GLY A 154 -11.37 -5.30 20.89
N VAL A 155 -12.03 -4.14 20.76
CA VAL A 155 -13.29 -4.01 20.02
C VAL A 155 -13.03 -4.13 18.52
N SER A 156 -13.53 -5.18 17.89
CA SER A 156 -13.36 -5.39 16.45
C SER A 156 -14.67 -5.79 15.78
N ILE A 157 -14.83 -5.38 14.51
CA ILE A 157 -15.92 -5.85 13.66
C ILE A 157 -15.76 -7.36 13.47
N SER A 158 -16.81 -8.13 13.69
CA SER A 158 -16.79 -9.59 13.60
C SER A 158 -17.80 -10.14 12.59
N GLY A 159 -17.69 -11.43 12.29
CA GLY A 159 -18.66 -12.16 11.47
C GLY A 159 -18.80 -11.61 10.05
N ILE A 160 -20.04 -11.52 9.58
CA ILE A 160 -20.39 -11.12 8.20
C ILE A 160 -19.93 -9.68 7.89
N ALA A 161 -20.04 -8.76 8.85
CA ALA A 161 -19.62 -7.38 8.64
C ALA A 161 -18.10 -7.27 8.37
N SER A 162 -17.29 -8.05 9.09
CA SER A 162 -15.85 -8.14 8.84
C SER A 162 -15.53 -8.70 7.44
N LEU A 163 -16.23 -9.76 7.04
CA LEU A 163 -16.06 -10.35 5.71
C LEU A 163 -16.45 -9.37 4.59
N LEU A 164 -17.56 -8.66 4.72
CA LEU A 164 -18.01 -7.65 3.76
C LEU A 164 -17.02 -6.49 3.67
N TYR A 165 -16.50 -6.02 4.81
CA TYR A 165 -15.45 -5.00 4.88
C TYR A 165 -14.19 -5.42 4.11
N LEU A 166 -13.68 -6.62 4.39
CA LEU A 166 -12.48 -7.16 3.73
C LEU A 166 -12.72 -7.38 2.24
N SER A 167 -13.85 -7.97 1.86
CA SER A 167 -14.17 -8.25 0.46
C SER A 167 -14.29 -6.98 -0.36
N THR A 168 -14.93 -5.92 0.17
CA THR A 168 -15.04 -4.64 -0.51
C THR A 168 -13.68 -3.97 -0.71
N ASN A 169 -12.83 -3.98 0.32
CA ASN A 169 -11.47 -3.44 0.20
C ASN A 169 -10.60 -4.25 -0.77
N ALA A 170 -10.72 -5.58 -0.80
CA ALA A 170 -10.03 -6.43 -1.76
C ALA A 170 -10.51 -6.20 -3.19
N MET A 171 -11.84 -6.07 -3.40
CA MET A 171 -12.43 -5.73 -4.70
C MET A 171 -11.97 -4.38 -5.22
N ALA A 172 -11.71 -3.40 -4.33
CA ALA A 172 -11.22 -2.08 -4.71
C ALA A 172 -9.92 -2.15 -5.53
N TYR A 173 -9.01 -3.06 -5.20
CA TYR A 173 -7.76 -3.27 -5.96
C TYR A 173 -8.04 -3.80 -7.38
N VAL A 174 -9.01 -4.70 -7.53
CA VAL A 174 -9.39 -5.25 -8.85
C VAL A 174 -10.04 -4.17 -9.72
N TRP A 175 -10.98 -3.40 -9.15
CA TRP A 175 -11.61 -2.28 -9.87
C TRP A 175 -10.60 -1.20 -10.24
N LEU A 176 -9.68 -0.90 -9.33
CA LEU A 176 -8.59 0.04 -9.56
C LEU A 176 -7.67 -0.44 -10.69
N PHE A 177 -7.33 -1.74 -10.73
CA PHE A 177 -6.57 -2.33 -11.81
C PHE A 177 -7.27 -2.16 -13.17
N LEU A 178 -8.55 -2.53 -13.27
CA LEU A 178 -9.32 -2.42 -14.50
C LEU A 178 -9.44 -0.96 -14.97
N ALA A 179 -9.76 -0.05 -14.06
CA ALA A 179 -9.84 1.37 -14.33
C ALA A 179 -8.50 1.91 -14.82
N MET A 180 -7.43 1.78 -14.03
CA MET A 180 -6.10 2.31 -14.38
C MET A 180 -5.60 1.74 -15.70
N ARG A 181 -5.76 0.43 -15.94
CA ARG A 181 -5.39 -0.21 -17.18
C ARG A 181 -6.10 0.41 -18.38
N SER A 182 -7.41 0.57 -18.31
CA SER A 182 -8.21 1.12 -19.41
C SER A 182 -7.92 2.60 -19.69
N PHE A 183 -7.63 3.39 -18.64
CA PHE A 183 -7.37 4.83 -18.78
C PHE A 183 -5.94 5.14 -19.21
N VAL A 184 -4.98 4.32 -18.83
CA VAL A 184 -3.55 4.57 -19.12
C VAL A 184 -3.14 4.00 -20.46
N ILE A 185 -3.60 2.80 -20.83
CA ILE A 185 -3.27 2.17 -22.11
C ILE A 185 -4.15 2.77 -23.21
N ARG A 186 -3.52 3.46 -24.16
CA ARG A 186 -4.23 4.27 -25.18
C ARG A 186 -5.06 3.44 -26.15
N THR A 187 -4.62 2.23 -26.46
CA THR A 187 -5.29 1.30 -27.38
C THR A 187 -6.55 0.68 -26.81
N LEU A 188 -6.79 0.79 -25.48
CA LEU A 188 -7.93 0.20 -24.82
C LEU A 188 -9.12 1.18 -24.74
N LYS A 189 -10.33 0.62 -24.77
CA LYS A 189 -11.57 1.36 -24.46
C LYS A 189 -11.59 1.77 -22.99
N LYS A 190 -12.06 2.98 -22.70
CA LYS A 190 -12.17 3.51 -21.33
C LYS A 190 -13.28 2.80 -20.56
N ASP A 191 -12.92 2.26 -19.41
CA ASP A 191 -13.86 1.54 -18.52
C ASP A 191 -14.30 2.45 -17.37
N TYR A 192 -15.34 3.26 -17.65
CA TYR A 192 -15.91 4.17 -16.65
C TYR A 192 -16.64 3.43 -15.53
N PHE A 193 -17.18 2.24 -15.82
CA PHE A 193 -17.87 1.45 -14.80
C PHE A 193 -16.88 0.89 -13.76
N ALA A 194 -15.70 0.45 -14.21
CA ALA A 194 -14.64 0.06 -13.29
C ALA A 194 -14.17 1.25 -12.42
N LEU A 195 -14.07 2.45 -13.01
CA LEU A 195 -13.72 3.66 -12.26
C LEU A 195 -14.78 4.00 -11.21
N ILE A 196 -16.07 3.95 -11.57
CA ILE A 196 -17.16 4.20 -10.64
C ILE A 196 -17.10 3.20 -9.46
N ASN A 197 -16.91 1.90 -9.72
CA ASN A 197 -16.78 0.89 -8.67
C ASN A 197 -15.55 1.13 -7.78
N ALA A 198 -14.41 1.52 -8.36
CA ALA A 198 -13.21 1.87 -7.59
C ALA A 198 -13.44 3.08 -6.67
N LEU A 199 -14.13 4.11 -7.15
CA LEU A 199 -14.48 5.29 -6.36
C LEU A 199 -15.53 4.98 -5.29
N ALA A 200 -16.51 4.14 -5.58
CA ALA A 200 -17.53 3.71 -4.63
C ALA A 200 -16.95 2.93 -3.43
N ALA A 201 -15.79 2.31 -3.57
CA ALA A 201 -15.11 1.62 -2.48
C ALA A 201 -14.37 2.57 -1.49
N ILE A 202 -14.15 3.85 -1.85
CA ILE A 202 -13.44 4.82 -1.00
C ILE A 202 -14.08 5.01 0.38
N PRO A 203 -15.41 5.20 0.52
CA PRO A 203 -16.05 5.33 1.83
C PRO A 203 -15.80 4.13 2.74
N MET A 204 -15.76 2.91 2.18
CA MET A 204 -15.44 1.71 2.94
C MET A 204 -14.01 1.73 3.50
N SER A 205 -13.06 2.28 2.77
CA SER A 205 -11.67 2.42 3.23
C SER A 205 -11.52 3.40 4.40
N LEU A 206 -12.48 4.29 4.60
CA LEU A 206 -12.48 5.29 5.67
C LEU A 206 -13.28 4.87 6.92
N ILE A 207 -14.19 3.91 6.77
CA ILE A 207 -15.16 3.54 7.82
C ILE A 207 -14.50 2.96 9.10
N SER A 208 -13.28 2.45 8.99
CA SER A 208 -12.51 1.96 10.15
C SER A 208 -11.89 3.07 10.98
N GLY A 209 -12.10 4.35 10.64
CA GLY A 209 -11.48 5.51 11.29
C GLY A 209 -10.01 5.71 10.96
N GLY A 210 -9.38 4.76 10.25
CA GLY A 210 -8.00 4.84 9.79
C GLY A 210 -7.91 5.28 8.32
N ARG A 211 -6.96 6.15 7.99
CA ARG A 211 -6.69 6.61 6.61
C ARG A 211 -5.76 5.69 5.84
N ASN A 212 -5.25 4.67 6.54
CA ASN A 212 -4.22 3.78 6.01
C ASN A 212 -4.67 3.06 4.74
N SER A 213 -5.90 2.52 4.72
CA SER A 213 -6.45 1.82 3.56
C SER A 213 -6.59 2.73 2.33
N LEU A 214 -6.99 3.99 2.53
CA LEU A 214 -7.07 4.97 1.44
C LEU A 214 -5.68 5.31 0.89
N ILE A 215 -4.68 5.50 1.76
CA ILE A 215 -3.29 5.74 1.34
C ILE A 215 -2.74 4.52 0.59
N GLN A 216 -3.04 3.31 1.05
CA GLN A 216 -2.65 2.07 0.36
C GLN A 216 -3.22 2.02 -1.06
N LEU A 217 -4.51 2.30 -1.24
CA LEU A 217 -5.14 2.37 -2.56
C LEU A 217 -4.53 3.47 -3.43
N GLY A 218 -4.21 4.62 -2.86
CA GLY A 218 -3.55 5.71 -3.58
C GLY A 218 -2.15 5.34 -4.09
N VAL A 219 -1.33 4.69 -3.26
CA VAL A 219 0.00 4.21 -3.67
C VAL A 219 -0.12 3.07 -4.68
N ALA A 220 -1.09 2.15 -4.51
CA ALA A 220 -1.38 1.12 -5.49
C ALA A 220 -1.80 1.73 -6.84
N ALA A 221 -2.66 2.75 -6.84
CA ALA A 221 -3.05 3.49 -8.04
C ALA A 221 -1.84 4.09 -8.78
N PHE A 222 -0.93 4.70 -8.02
CA PHE A 222 0.31 5.25 -8.57
C PHE A 222 1.20 4.15 -9.18
N ALA A 223 1.42 3.05 -8.45
CA ALA A 223 2.22 1.93 -8.95
C ALA A 223 1.60 1.31 -10.23
N TYR A 224 0.27 1.09 -10.24
CA TYR A 224 -0.44 0.60 -11.41
C TYR A 224 -0.34 1.55 -12.60
N TRP A 225 -0.46 2.86 -12.33
CA TRP A 225 -0.33 3.87 -13.37
C TRP A 225 1.07 3.83 -14.03
N ILE A 226 2.15 3.74 -13.24
CA ILE A 226 3.52 3.63 -13.76
C ILE A 226 3.66 2.36 -14.61
N LEU A 227 3.24 1.20 -14.08
CA LEU A 227 3.36 -0.08 -14.77
C LEU A 227 2.60 -0.10 -16.10
N PHE A 228 1.36 0.39 -16.13
CA PHE A 228 0.60 0.47 -17.38
C PHE A 228 1.15 1.52 -18.34
N ARG A 229 1.76 2.58 -17.83
CA ARG A 229 2.43 3.55 -18.68
C ARG A 229 3.68 2.96 -19.33
N ARG A 230 4.43 2.12 -18.62
CA ARG A 230 5.54 1.35 -19.18
C ARG A 230 5.04 0.35 -20.24
N GLN A 231 3.97 -0.37 -19.93
CA GLN A 231 3.34 -1.29 -20.88
C GLN A 231 2.89 -0.56 -22.16
N ASN A 232 2.25 0.61 -22.03
CA ASN A 232 1.84 1.44 -23.18
C ASN A 232 3.02 2.01 -23.97
N ASN A 233 4.22 2.09 -23.38
CA ASN A 233 5.46 2.55 -24.00
C ASN A 233 6.40 1.40 -24.38
N HIS A 234 5.87 0.20 -24.61
CA HIS A 234 6.62 -1.02 -24.95
C HIS A 234 7.77 -1.31 -23.97
N TRP A 235 7.56 -1.06 -22.67
CA TRP A 235 8.53 -1.22 -21.58
C TRP A 235 9.82 -0.41 -21.68
N GLN A 236 9.84 0.56 -22.57
CA GLN A 236 10.88 1.58 -22.59
C GLN A 236 10.73 2.52 -21.37
N GLY A 237 11.82 3.19 -20.99
CA GLY A 237 11.82 4.07 -19.84
C GLY A 237 10.68 5.12 -19.85
N VAL A 238 10.12 5.40 -18.69
CA VAL A 238 9.05 6.39 -18.53
C VAL A 238 9.67 7.78 -18.32
N ARG A 239 9.58 8.64 -19.30
CA ARG A 239 9.86 10.06 -19.07
C ARG A 239 8.64 10.71 -18.40
N LEU A 240 8.81 11.15 -17.16
CA LEU A 240 7.78 11.95 -16.49
C LEU A 240 7.70 13.32 -17.17
N ARG A 241 6.59 13.56 -17.87
CA ARG A 241 6.30 14.88 -18.41
C ARG A 241 5.85 15.82 -17.30
N PHE A 242 6.20 17.09 -17.37
CA PHE A 242 5.79 18.11 -16.40
C PHE A 242 4.27 18.09 -16.11
N ARG A 243 3.44 17.93 -17.13
CA ARG A 243 1.97 17.81 -16.98
C ARG A 243 1.56 16.64 -16.08
N THR A 244 2.29 15.54 -16.12
CA THR A 244 2.01 14.35 -15.28
C THR A 244 2.39 14.60 -13.83
N VAL A 245 3.55 15.20 -13.60
CA VAL A 245 3.99 15.61 -12.26
C VAL A 245 3.00 16.62 -11.67
N ALA A 246 2.60 17.63 -12.46
CA ALA A 246 1.60 18.61 -12.06
C ALA A 246 0.24 17.96 -11.71
N PHE A 247 -0.22 16.98 -12.48
CA PHE A 247 -1.46 16.26 -12.21
C PHE A 247 -1.40 15.51 -10.87
N PHE A 248 -0.32 14.77 -10.59
CA PHE A 248 -0.15 14.12 -9.29
C PHE A 248 0.00 15.11 -8.16
N MET A 249 0.70 16.23 -8.38
CA MET A 249 0.79 17.31 -7.40
C MET A 249 -0.60 17.87 -7.06
N ILE A 250 -1.45 18.08 -8.06
CA ILE A 250 -2.84 18.53 -7.85
C ILE A 250 -3.63 17.51 -7.03
N ILE A 251 -3.49 16.21 -7.31
CA ILE A 251 -4.16 15.15 -6.52
C ILE A 251 -3.68 15.18 -5.06
N VAL A 252 -2.37 15.30 -4.84
CA VAL A 252 -1.80 15.41 -3.49
C VAL A 252 -2.32 16.65 -2.77
N LEU A 253 -2.30 17.82 -3.44
CA LEU A 253 -2.82 19.07 -2.87
C LEU A 253 -4.32 19.01 -2.59
N ALA A 254 -5.11 18.39 -3.46
CA ALA A 254 -6.53 18.15 -3.23
C ALA A 254 -6.76 17.22 -2.03
N GLY A 255 -5.98 16.14 -1.91
CA GLY A 255 -6.00 15.25 -0.75
C GLY A 255 -5.65 15.98 0.55
N LEU A 256 -4.66 16.87 0.50
CA LEU A 256 -4.29 17.73 1.63
C LEU A 256 -5.39 18.73 1.99
N ALA A 257 -6.03 19.36 1.01
CA ALA A 257 -7.15 20.28 1.23
C ALA A 257 -8.36 19.58 1.86
N LEU A 258 -8.64 18.35 1.44
CA LEU A 258 -9.72 17.51 1.98
C LEU A 258 -9.37 16.88 3.33
N PHE A 259 -8.14 17.00 3.81
CA PHE A 259 -7.66 16.29 4.98
C PHE A 259 -8.42 16.68 6.27
N LYS A 260 -8.59 17.97 6.55
CA LYS A 260 -9.36 18.45 7.72
C LYS A 260 -10.86 18.10 7.63
N PRO A 261 -11.55 18.34 6.51
CA PRO A 261 -12.93 17.87 6.33
C PRO A 261 -13.09 16.35 6.54
N LEU A 262 -12.14 15.55 6.05
CA LEU A 262 -12.17 14.10 6.27
C LEU A 262 -11.99 13.72 7.74
N LEU A 263 -11.17 14.45 8.52
CA LEU A 263 -11.04 14.24 9.97
C LEU A 263 -12.38 14.46 10.68
N SER A 264 -13.07 15.56 10.34
CA SER A 264 -14.37 15.88 10.92
C SER A 264 -15.44 14.83 10.59
N LEU A 265 -15.47 14.34 9.31
CA LEU A 265 -16.34 13.26 8.90
C LEU A 265 -16.06 11.94 9.66
N MET A 266 -14.82 11.75 10.11
CA MET A 266 -14.38 10.59 10.90
C MET A 266 -14.55 10.81 12.42
N GLY A 267 -15.30 11.82 12.84
CA GLY A 267 -15.56 12.11 14.25
C GLY A 267 -14.34 12.57 15.06
N ARG A 268 -13.30 13.06 14.39
CA ARG A 268 -12.12 13.62 15.04
C ARG A 268 -12.15 15.15 14.95
N GLU A 269 -12.03 15.82 16.09
CA GLU A 269 -11.82 17.25 16.08
C GLU A 269 -10.45 17.58 15.48
N PRO A 270 -10.39 18.41 14.43
CA PRO A 270 -9.12 18.91 13.94
C PRO A 270 -8.53 19.80 15.03
N GLY A 271 -7.43 19.36 15.67
CA GLY A 271 -6.72 20.17 16.65
C GLY A 271 -6.26 21.51 16.06
N GLU A 272 -5.77 22.40 16.91
CA GLU A 272 -5.28 23.75 16.54
C GLU A 272 -4.08 23.73 15.58
N SER A 273 -3.38 22.57 15.46
CA SER A 273 -2.22 22.42 14.59
C SER A 273 -2.55 22.68 13.12
N THR A 274 -1.63 23.32 12.41
CA THR A 274 -1.72 23.50 10.96
C THR A 274 -1.66 22.14 10.26
N ILE A 275 -2.18 22.04 9.04
CA ILE A 275 -2.08 20.81 8.22
C ILE A 275 -0.60 20.42 8.04
N TYR A 276 0.28 21.41 7.85
CA TYR A 276 1.71 21.19 7.70
C TYR A 276 2.32 20.56 8.95
N GLU A 277 2.08 21.11 10.13
CA GLU A 277 2.59 20.57 11.41
C GLU A 277 2.10 19.15 11.63
N TYR A 278 0.81 18.91 11.42
CA TYR A 278 0.22 17.60 11.56
C TYR A 278 0.86 16.56 10.61
N LEU A 279 1.02 16.89 9.32
CA LEU A 279 1.64 15.98 8.35
C LEU A 279 3.13 15.78 8.63
N SER A 280 3.81 16.82 9.09
CA SER A 280 5.23 16.75 9.42
C SER A 280 5.52 15.73 10.52
N ILE A 281 4.63 15.59 11.51
CA ILE A 281 4.75 14.55 12.54
C ILE A 281 4.72 13.14 11.91
N TYR A 282 3.93 12.90 10.88
CA TYR A 282 3.86 11.61 10.22
C TYR A 282 5.01 11.37 9.22
N ILE A 283 5.55 12.42 8.61
CA ILE A 283 6.57 12.29 7.56
C ILE A 283 7.99 12.38 8.15
N GLY A 284 8.30 13.42 8.92
CA GLY A 284 9.66 13.70 9.39
C GLY A 284 9.99 13.16 10.77
N ALA A 285 9.02 13.16 11.71
CA ALA A 285 9.26 12.74 13.07
C ALA A 285 9.73 11.28 13.23
N PRO A 286 9.32 10.30 12.40
CA PRO A 286 9.83 8.94 12.51
C PRO A 286 11.35 8.83 12.48
N MET A 287 12.03 9.68 11.69
CA MET A 287 13.50 9.74 11.65
C MET A 287 14.10 10.31 12.95
N LYS A 288 13.46 11.32 13.54
CA LYS A 288 13.89 11.89 14.82
C LYS A 288 13.69 10.89 15.95
N ASN A 289 12.57 10.16 15.94
CA ASN A 289 12.28 9.12 16.91
C ASN A 289 13.24 7.91 16.79
N LEU A 290 13.62 7.53 15.57
CA LEU A 290 14.68 6.54 15.36
C LEU A 290 16.01 7.01 15.93
N ASP A 291 16.37 8.29 15.74
CA ASP A 291 17.58 8.87 16.29
C ASP A 291 17.59 8.86 17.82
N ALA A 292 16.47 9.24 18.42
CA ALA A 292 16.30 9.18 19.88
C ALA A 292 16.43 7.75 20.42
N PHE A 293 15.92 6.76 19.71
CA PHE A 293 16.09 5.35 20.08
C PHE A 293 17.53 4.90 20.01
N LEU A 294 18.23 5.16 18.90
CA LEU A 294 19.60 4.71 18.69
C LEU A 294 20.60 5.40 19.62
N THR A 295 20.34 6.65 20.00
CA THR A 295 21.18 7.42 20.93
C THR A 295 20.79 7.22 22.40
N GLY A 296 19.73 6.44 22.69
CA GLY A 296 19.23 6.25 24.06
C GLY A 296 18.60 7.52 24.68
N SER A 297 18.20 8.49 23.86
CA SER A 297 17.64 9.78 24.30
C SER A 297 16.12 9.87 24.20
N MET A 298 15.42 8.73 24.15
CA MET A 298 13.95 8.69 24.14
C MET A 298 13.34 9.28 25.41
N ASN A 299 12.29 10.07 25.27
CA ASN A 299 11.55 10.65 26.38
C ASN A 299 10.03 10.66 26.09
N PRO A 300 9.21 9.83 26.75
CA PRO A 300 9.63 8.85 27.74
C PRO A 300 10.51 7.73 27.16
N SER A 301 11.31 7.13 28.01
CA SER A 301 12.13 5.98 27.66
C SER A 301 11.27 4.77 27.35
N LEU A 302 11.80 3.85 26.53
CA LEU A 302 11.13 2.61 26.23
C LEU A 302 11.03 1.75 27.49
N ALA A 303 9.81 1.33 27.88
CA ALA A 303 9.61 0.38 28.94
C ALA A 303 9.92 -1.04 28.42
N VAL A 304 11.15 -1.50 28.67
CA VAL A 304 11.57 -2.85 28.33
C VAL A 304 10.97 -3.82 29.34
N LYS A 305 9.93 -4.54 28.94
CA LYS A 305 9.54 -5.79 29.62
C LYS A 305 10.29 -6.95 28.96
N SER A 306 10.32 -8.11 29.62
CA SER A 306 10.88 -9.34 29.04
C SER A 306 10.11 -9.70 27.77
N MET A 307 10.60 -9.25 26.61
CA MET A 307 10.00 -9.51 25.31
C MET A 307 10.57 -10.82 24.73
N LYS A 308 9.72 -11.53 24.01
CA LYS A 308 10.15 -12.70 23.24
C LYS A 308 10.78 -12.23 21.91
N TRP A 309 11.55 -13.07 21.30
CA TRP A 309 12.17 -12.82 20.00
C TRP A 309 11.11 -12.49 18.92
N GLY A 310 11.25 -11.36 18.27
CA GLY A 310 10.35 -10.90 17.21
C GLY A 310 9.06 -10.23 17.69
N ASP A 311 8.87 -10.00 19.00
CA ASP A 311 7.63 -9.48 19.57
C ASP A 311 7.23 -8.11 18.97
N MET A 312 8.18 -7.24 18.68
CA MET A 312 7.88 -5.95 18.06
C MET A 312 7.74 -6.04 16.55
N THR A 313 8.60 -6.79 15.90
CA THR A 313 8.63 -6.91 14.43
C THR A 313 7.43 -7.69 13.89
N LEU A 314 7.09 -8.80 14.54
CA LEU A 314 6.03 -9.72 14.15
C LEU A 314 4.75 -9.56 15.00
N ALA A 315 4.64 -8.44 15.71
CA ALA A 315 3.52 -8.15 16.60
C ALA A 315 2.14 -8.41 15.96
N SER A 316 1.93 -7.91 14.75
CA SER A 316 0.67 -8.11 14.00
C SER A 316 0.45 -9.58 13.60
N THR A 317 1.54 -10.32 13.33
CA THR A 317 1.48 -11.76 13.03
C THR A 317 1.06 -12.54 14.26
N PHE A 318 1.70 -12.29 15.39
CA PHE A 318 1.39 -12.96 16.65
C PHE A 318 -0.05 -12.68 17.10
N ALA A 319 -0.49 -11.41 17.03
CA ALA A 319 -1.87 -11.04 17.32
C ALA A 319 -2.89 -11.66 16.34
N SER A 320 -2.50 -11.90 15.09
CA SER A 320 -3.36 -12.56 14.11
C SER A 320 -3.53 -14.06 14.34
N PHE A 321 -2.56 -14.70 14.98
CA PHE A 321 -2.53 -16.15 15.23
C PHE A 321 -2.21 -16.48 16.69
N PRO A 322 -3.01 -15.99 17.69
CA PRO A 322 -2.69 -16.13 19.10
C PRO A 322 -2.67 -17.59 19.56
N GLN A 323 -3.47 -18.46 18.94
CA GLN A 323 -3.50 -19.90 19.24
C GLN A 323 -2.19 -20.62 18.88
N VAL A 324 -1.45 -20.10 17.87
CA VAL A 324 -0.18 -20.67 17.42
C VAL A 324 0.98 -20.12 18.24
N PHE A 325 0.97 -18.80 18.50
CA PHE A 325 2.11 -18.10 19.11
C PHE A 325 1.93 -17.78 20.61
N GLY A 326 0.72 -17.94 21.14
CA GLY A 326 0.41 -17.67 22.54
C GLY A 326 0.43 -16.19 22.94
N HIS A 327 0.33 -15.28 21.96
CA HIS A 327 0.27 -13.84 22.17
C HIS A 327 -1.16 -13.33 21.97
N THR A 328 -1.66 -12.55 22.94
CA THR A 328 -3.05 -12.05 22.92
C THR A 328 -3.17 -10.54 22.86
N VAL A 329 -2.18 -9.79 23.31
CA VAL A 329 -2.27 -8.32 23.45
C VAL A 329 -0.99 -7.64 23.00
N LEU A 330 -1.16 -6.57 22.22
CA LEU A 330 -0.09 -5.67 21.79
C LEU A 330 -0.11 -4.43 22.67
N ASP A 331 0.94 -4.25 23.46
CA ASP A 331 1.13 -3.06 24.29
C ASP A 331 1.90 -1.98 23.51
N TRP A 332 1.24 -1.42 22.49
CA TRP A 332 1.85 -0.43 21.62
C TRP A 332 2.34 0.82 22.36
N LEU A 333 1.64 1.23 23.42
CA LEU A 333 2.00 2.43 24.18
C LEU A 333 3.34 2.26 24.90
N ASN A 334 3.62 1.06 25.39
CA ASN A 334 4.90 0.78 26.03
C ASN A 334 6.01 0.48 25.02
N TRP A 335 5.69 -0.10 23.86
CA TRP A 335 6.67 -0.45 22.85
C TRP A 335 7.00 0.69 21.88
N GLN A 336 6.04 1.58 21.65
CA GLN A 336 6.17 2.77 20.82
C GLN A 336 5.64 3.98 21.59
N PRO A 337 6.35 4.44 22.62
CA PRO A 337 5.89 5.56 23.44
C PRO A 337 5.87 6.85 22.63
N PHE A 338 4.85 7.69 22.91
CA PHE A 338 4.76 9.01 22.33
C PHE A 338 5.98 9.84 22.70
N GLN A 339 6.71 10.31 21.72
CA GLN A 339 7.90 11.12 21.89
C GLN A 339 7.56 12.60 21.87
N ARG A 340 8.33 13.37 22.64
CA ARG A 340 8.27 14.83 22.70
C ARG A 340 9.65 15.44 22.55
N TYR A 341 9.73 16.58 21.91
CA TYR A 341 10.91 17.42 21.91
C TYR A 341 10.52 18.85 22.31
N GLY A 342 10.96 19.27 23.51
CA GLY A 342 10.45 20.52 24.12
C GLY A 342 8.92 20.46 24.25
N ASN A 343 8.25 21.44 23.68
CA ASN A 343 6.79 21.53 23.67
C ASN A 343 6.14 20.91 22.44
N VAL A 344 6.93 20.26 21.55
CA VAL A 344 6.42 19.68 20.31
C VAL A 344 6.22 18.19 20.48
N ASP A 345 4.99 17.72 20.20
CA ASP A 345 4.67 16.30 20.15
C ASP A 345 5.15 15.72 18.82
N LEU A 346 6.00 14.69 18.89
CA LEU A 346 6.55 13.96 17.73
C LEU A 346 5.78 12.67 17.44
N GLY A 347 4.75 12.36 18.23
CA GLY A 347 3.96 11.15 18.10
C GLY A 347 4.72 9.88 18.49
N ASN A 348 4.12 8.73 18.19
CA ASN A 348 4.66 7.40 18.48
C ASN A 348 5.01 6.60 17.22
N VAL A 349 5.38 7.28 16.16
CA VAL A 349 5.77 6.66 14.88
C VAL A 349 7.29 6.54 14.79
N PHE A 350 7.72 5.35 14.40
CA PHE A 350 9.14 5.01 14.26
C PHE A 350 9.33 4.28 12.93
N THR A 351 10.50 4.43 12.31
CA THR A 351 10.79 3.78 11.03
C THR A 351 10.75 2.25 11.13
N THR A 352 10.78 1.55 9.99
CA THR A 352 10.88 0.09 9.95
C THR A 352 12.11 -0.45 10.71
N TYR A 353 13.22 0.31 10.72
CA TYR A 353 14.45 -0.06 11.42
C TYR A 353 14.27 -0.19 12.93
N TYR A 354 13.39 0.60 13.53
CA TYR A 354 13.16 0.58 14.97
C TYR A 354 12.77 -0.81 15.45
N ALA A 355 11.73 -1.40 14.86
CA ALA A 355 11.26 -2.73 15.25
C ALA A 355 12.33 -3.81 15.02
N PHE A 356 12.99 -3.76 13.87
CA PHE A 356 14.03 -4.74 13.52
C PHE A 356 15.24 -4.68 14.44
N ILE A 357 15.72 -3.46 14.75
CA ILE A 357 16.87 -3.27 15.64
C ILE A 357 16.50 -3.66 17.08
N PHE A 358 15.28 -3.32 17.51
CA PHE A 358 14.81 -3.68 18.84
C PHE A 358 14.84 -5.20 19.07
N ASP A 359 14.30 -5.97 18.12
CA ASP A 359 14.21 -7.43 18.26
C ASP A 359 15.51 -8.17 17.95
N TRP A 360 16.30 -7.68 16.98
CA TRP A 360 17.38 -8.46 16.37
C TRP A 360 18.71 -7.70 16.25
N GLY A 361 18.79 -6.48 16.79
CA GLY A 361 19.98 -5.62 16.63
C GLY A 361 20.20 -5.16 15.19
N ILE A 362 21.30 -4.45 14.96
CA ILE A 362 21.62 -3.85 13.65
C ILE A 362 21.80 -4.93 12.57
N ALA A 363 22.52 -6.00 12.86
CA ALA A 363 22.78 -7.07 11.89
C ALA A 363 21.45 -7.78 11.48
N GLY A 364 20.62 -8.11 12.45
CA GLY A 364 19.30 -8.71 12.19
C GLY A 364 18.37 -7.75 11.42
N ALA A 365 18.46 -6.46 11.69
CA ALA A 365 17.72 -5.45 10.93
C ALA A 365 18.15 -5.42 9.45
N MET A 366 19.42 -5.54 9.14
CA MET A 366 19.91 -5.62 7.75
C MET A 366 19.41 -6.88 7.05
N LEU A 367 19.39 -8.03 7.75
CA LEU A 367 18.82 -9.27 7.21
C LEU A 367 17.30 -9.14 6.95
N ALA A 368 16.56 -8.49 7.85
CA ALA A 368 15.13 -8.22 7.66
C ALA A 368 14.89 -7.29 6.47
N VAL A 369 15.73 -6.26 6.30
CA VAL A 369 15.69 -5.37 5.13
C VAL A 369 15.98 -6.13 3.84
N ALA A 370 16.97 -7.02 3.82
CA ALA A 370 17.25 -7.88 2.67
C ALA A 370 16.05 -8.80 2.36
N PHE A 371 15.43 -9.39 3.37
CA PHE A 371 14.25 -10.24 3.20
C PHE A 371 13.06 -9.49 2.57
N ILE A 372 12.71 -8.32 3.11
CA ILE A 372 11.61 -7.52 2.54
C ILE A 372 11.94 -7.02 1.14
N ALA A 373 13.19 -6.66 0.86
CA ALA A 373 13.64 -6.27 -0.48
C ALA A 373 13.50 -7.43 -1.48
N ALA A 374 13.95 -8.63 -1.11
CA ALA A 374 13.87 -9.81 -1.96
C ALA A 374 12.43 -10.15 -2.35
N LEU A 375 11.53 -10.20 -1.38
CA LEU A 375 10.12 -10.52 -1.65
C LEU A 375 9.41 -9.42 -2.43
N SER A 376 9.73 -8.15 -2.15
CA SER A 376 9.16 -7.02 -2.88
C SER A 376 9.57 -7.03 -4.34
N GLN A 377 10.87 -7.27 -4.60
CA GLN A 377 11.39 -7.34 -5.97
C GLN A 377 10.88 -8.55 -6.72
N LEU A 378 10.80 -9.72 -6.07
CA LEU A 378 10.25 -10.93 -6.68
C LEU A 378 8.77 -10.72 -7.11
N CYS A 379 7.97 -10.09 -6.26
CA CYS A 379 6.58 -9.77 -6.59
C CYS A 379 6.50 -8.74 -7.73
N TYR A 380 7.37 -7.74 -7.72
CA TYR A 380 7.47 -6.74 -8.78
C TYR A 380 7.83 -7.37 -10.13
N GLU A 381 8.89 -8.17 -10.21
CA GLU A 381 9.32 -8.84 -11.44
C GLU A 381 8.25 -9.83 -11.95
N SER A 382 7.60 -10.56 -11.03
CA SER A 382 6.46 -11.43 -11.37
C SER A 382 5.29 -10.64 -11.97
N THR A 383 5.06 -9.42 -11.48
CA THR A 383 4.02 -8.53 -12.00
C THR A 383 4.38 -8.02 -13.40
N VAL A 384 5.62 -7.56 -13.59
CA VAL A 384 6.13 -7.13 -14.89
C VAL A 384 6.04 -8.28 -15.91
N TYR A 385 6.50 -9.46 -15.52
CA TYR A 385 6.44 -10.66 -16.36
C TYR A 385 4.99 -11.02 -16.75
N ALA A 386 4.06 -11.02 -15.80
CA ALA A 386 2.66 -11.30 -16.07
C ALA A 386 2.01 -10.28 -17.01
N LEU A 387 2.38 -9.00 -16.92
CA LEU A 387 1.91 -7.95 -17.82
C LEU A 387 2.55 -8.03 -19.20
N GLN A 388 3.77 -8.54 -19.31
CA GLN A 388 4.50 -8.71 -20.59
C GLN A 388 4.03 -9.94 -21.36
N TYR A 389 3.90 -11.07 -20.69
CA TYR A 389 3.76 -12.39 -21.33
C TYR A 389 2.47 -13.12 -20.93
N GLY A 390 1.71 -12.60 -19.97
CA GLY A 390 0.49 -13.22 -19.46
C GLY A 390 -0.66 -13.28 -20.46
N SER A 391 -1.70 -14.01 -20.11
CA SER A 391 -2.90 -14.26 -20.94
C SER A 391 -3.82 -13.03 -21.11
N GLY A 392 -3.49 -11.89 -20.50
CA GLY A 392 -4.35 -10.69 -20.48
C GLY A 392 -5.38 -10.68 -19.35
N SER A 393 -5.36 -11.67 -18.46
CA SER A 393 -6.15 -11.69 -17.22
C SER A 393 -5.60 -10.75 -16.15
N VAL A 394 -6.34 -10.57 -15.06
CA VAL A 394 -5.88 -9.83 -13.87
C VAL A 394 -4.83 -10.67 -13.14
N PRO A 395 -3.56 -10.27 -13.03
CA PRO A 395 -2.57 -11.07 -12.34
C PRO A 395 -2.63 -10.85 -10.82
N LEU A 396 -2.57 -11.95 -10.05
CA LEU A 396 -2.54 -11.88 -8.58
C LEU A 396 -1.33 -11.08 -8.08
N SER A 397 -0.18 -11.21 -8.73
CA SER A 397 1.03 -10.46 -8.40
C SER A 397 0.82 -8.94 -8.45
N MET A 398 -0.07 -8.44 -9.32
CA MET A 398 -0.40 -7.03 -9.40
C MET A 398 -1.18 -6.55 -8.17
N MET A 399 -2.12 -7.37 -7.65
CA MET A 399 -2.84 -7.06 -6.41
C MET A 399 -1.90 -7.03 -5.22
N LEU A 400 -1.04 -8.05 -5.11
CA LEU A 400 -0.01 -8.14 -4.08
C LEU A 400 0.97 -6.96 -4.17
N TYR A 401 1.41 -6.62 -5.39
CA TYR A 401 2.33 -5.52 -5.60
C TYR A 401 1.72 -4.16 -5.23
N GLY A 402 0.42 -3.97 -5.45
CA GLY A 402 -0.29 -2.79 -4.97
C GLY A 402 -0.16 -2.58 -3.46
N ALA A 403 -0.26 -3.65 -2.67
CA ALA A 403 -0.04 -3.59 -1.22
C ALA A 403 1.45 -3.44 -0.86
N ILE A 404 2.35 -4.17 -1.52
CA ILE A 404 3.80 -4.12 -1.29
C ILE A 404 4.37 -2.75 -1.62
N SER A 405 3.93 -2.09 -2.70
CA SER A 405 4.38 -0.76 -3.08
C SER A 405 4.15 0.27 -1.97
N TYR A 406 3.00 0.19 -1.29
CA TYR A 406 2.74 0.99 -0.10
C TYR A 406 3.73 0.65 1.04
N CYS A 407 3.97 -0.64 1.30
CA CYS A 407 4.87 -1.06 2.37
C CYS A 407 6.29 -0.54 2.14
N CYS A 408 6.80 -0.58 0.89
CA CYS A 408 8.10 -0.03 0.52
C CYS A 408 8.13 1.50 0.68
N ALA A 409 7.15 2.21 0.14
CA ALA A 409 7.08 3.67 0.19
C ALA A 409 6.96 4.21 1.62
N PHE A 410 6.30 3.48 2.53
CA PHE A 410 6.05 3.88 3.92
C PHE A 410 6.98 3.18 4.95
N SER A 411 8.07 2.56 4.51
CA SER A 411 9.08 1.99 5.40
C SER A 411 9.74 3.03 6.32
N PHE A 412 9.77 4.29 5.91
CA PHE A 412 10.22 5.41 6.75
C PHE A 412 9.26 5.70 7.91
N PHE A 413 8.00 5.36 7.76
CA PHE A 413 6.96 5.69 8.74
C PHE A 413 6.87 4.65 9.87
N SER A 414 6.86 3.36 9.52
CA SER A 414 6.83 2.26 10.49
C SER A 414 7.11 0.91 9.80
N ASN A 415 7.15 -0.18 10.59
CA ASN A 415 7.29 -1.54 10.09
C ASN A 415 6.04 -2.01 9.31
N ARG A 416 5.72 -1.31 8.19
CA ARG A 416 4.52 -1.57 7.38
C ARG A 416 4.59 -2.90 6.65
N TRP A 417 5.78 -3.31 6.22
CA TRP A 417 5.90 -4.51 5.43
C TRP A 417 5.48 -5.76 6.23
N MET A 418 6.08 -5.98 7.39
CA MET A 418 5.75 -7.14 8.24
C MET A 418 4.31 -7.07 8.75
N SER A 419 3.89 -5.89 9.25
CA SER A 419 2.55 -5.70 9.80
C SER A 419 1.42 -5.83 8.78
N THR A 420 1.68 -5.56 7.49
CA THR A 420 0.66 -5.64 6.45
C THR A 420 0.68 -6.99 5.73
N MET A 421 1.89 -7.51 5.40
CA MET A 421 2.00 -8.70 4.57
C MET A 421 1.90 -10.00 5.37
N LEU A 422 2.35 -10.00 6.64
CA LEU A 422 2.38 -11.19 7.49
C LEU A 422 1.24 -11.20 8.53
N ASN A 423 0.02 -10.89 8.12
CA ASN A 423 -1.14 -10.91 8.99
C ASN A 423 -2.32 -11.71 8.39
N GLN A 424 -3.29 -12.06 9.24
CA GLN A 424 -4.48 -12.80 8.81
C GLN A 424 -5.33 -12.05 7.78
N ILE A 425 -5.33 -10.71 7.83
CA ILE A 425 -6.09 -9.87 6.91
C ILE A 425 -5.53 -10.02 5.49
N MET A 426 -4.20 -10.00 5.33
CA MET A 426 -3.57 -10.21 4.02
C MET A 426 -3.84 -11.61 3.47
N LEU A 427 -3.77 -12.64 4.32
CA LEU A 427 -4.11 -14.01 3.90
C LEU A 427 -5.56 -14.09 3.36
N LYS A 428 -6.51 -13.48 4.08
CA LYS A 428 -7.91 -13.39 3.63
C LYS A 428 -8.03 -12.61 2.33
N ASN A 429 -7.31 -11.48 2.18
CA ASN A 429 -7.31 -10.71 0.93
C ASN A 429 -6.77 -11.51 -0.25
N ILE A 430 -5.70 -12.29 -0.05
CA ILE A 430 -5.16 -13.18 -1.11
C ILE A 430 -6.21 -14.19 -1.57
N ILE A 431 -6.90 -14.83 -0.62
CA ILE A 431 -7.97 -15.79 -0.93
C ILE A 431 -9.09 -15.10 -1.73
N ILE A 432 -9.52 -13.91 -1.30
CA ILE A 432 -10.55 -13.13 -2.00
C ILE A 432 -10.07 -12.73 -3.40
N TRP A 433 -8.84 -12.26 -3.55
CA TRP A 433 -8.29 -11.92 -4.87
C TRP A 433 -8.22 -13.13 -5.80
N ILE A 434 -7.79 -14.30 -5.31
CA ILE A 434 -7.80 -15.54 -6.10
C ILE A 434 -9.24 -15.84 -6.57
N ALA A 435 -10.22 -15.79 -5.67
CA ALA A 435 -11.62 -16.05 -6.02
C ALA A 435 -12.15 -15.05 -7.06
N LEU A 436 -11.87 -13.75 -6.90
CA LEU A 436 -12.27 -12.70 -7.84
C LEU A 436 -11.60 -12.85 -9.21
N ILE A 437 -10.32 -13.22 -9.25
CA ILE A 437 -9.57 -13.45 -10.49
C ILE A 437 -10.12 -14.66 -11.22
N LEU A 438 -10.37 -15.76 -10.50
CA LEU A 438 -10.99 -16.97 -11.09
C LEU A 438 -12.38 -16.66 -11.65
N LEU A 439 -13.22 -15.96 -10.89
CA LEU A 439 -14.53 -15.51 -11.34
C LEU A 439 -14.45 -14.64 -12.60
N THR A 440 -13.54 -13.68 -12.61
CA THR A 440 -13.31 -12.79 -13.76
C THR A 440 -12.89 -13.59 -14.99
N ASN A 441 -11.99 -14.57 -14.83
CA ASN A 441 -11.52 -15.42 -15.94
C ASN A 441 -12.64 -16.32 -16.48
N ILE A 442 -13.50 -16.88 -15.62
CA ILE A 442 -14.67 -17.67 -16.02
C ILE A 442 -15.63 -16.80 -16.85
N ILE A 443 -15.94 -15.59 -16.38
CA ILE A 443 -16.83 -14.68 -17.08
C ILE A 443 -16.27 -14.27 -18.45
N LEU A 444 -14.97 -14.00 -18.51
CA LEU A 444 -14.28 -13.67 -19.78
C LEU A 444 -14.23 -14.87 -20.74
N GLY A 445 -14.00 -16.07 -20.25
CA GLY A 445 -13.98 -17.30 -21.03
C GLY A 445 -15.34 -17.59 -21.69
N HIS A 446 -16.42 -17.43 -20.96
CA HIS A 446 -17.80 -17.55 -21.52
C HIS A 446 -18.10 -16.47 -22.55
N GLY A 447 -17.59 -15.25 -22.37
CA GLY A 447 -17.78 -14.14 -23.32
C GLY A 447 -17.08 -14.38 -24.67
N ILE A 448 -15.91 -15.03 -24.66
CA ILE A 448 -15.15 -15.36 -25.88
C ILE A 448 -15.88 -16.49 -26.65
N ALA A 449 -16.30 -17.55 -25.96
CA ALA A 449 -17.03 -18.66 -26.58
C ALA A 449 -18.33 -18.19 -27.24
N ALA A 450 -19.12 -17.37 -26.54
CA ALA A 450 -20.37 -16.80 -27.08
C ALA A 450 -20.13 -15.84 -28.27
N GLY A 451 -18.97 -15.16 -28.31
CA GLY A 451 -18.56 -14.30 -29.44
C GLY A 451 -18.19 -15.10 -30.68
N GLU A 452 -17.49 -16.22 -30.50
CA GLU A 452 -17.12 -17.11 -31.60
C GLU A 452 -18.35 -17.81 -32.20
N GLU A 453 -19.28 -18.30 -31.39
CA GLU A 453 -20.54 -18.88 -31.88
C GLU A 453 -21.37 -17.91 -32.70
N ARG A 454 -21.45 -16.65 -32.30
CA ARG A 454 -22.17 -15.59 -33.07
C ARG A 454 -21.47 -15.31 -34.40
N HIS A 455 -20.14 -15.33 -34.45
CA HIS A 455 -19.38 -15.09 -35.67
C HIS A 455 -19.51 -16.23 -36.66
N TYR A 456 -19.57 -17.49 -36.19
CA TYR A 456 -19.83 -18.67 -37.01
C TYR A 456 -21.28 -18.70 -37.53
N SER A 457 -22.24 -18.34 -36.69
CA SER A 457 -23.66 -18.24 -37.07
C SER A 457 -23.90 -17.14 -38.13
N ALA A 458 -23.31 -15.96 -37.97
CA ALA A 458 -23.41 -14.88 -38.96
C ALA A 458 -22.79 -15.26 -40.30
N LYS A 459 -21.61 -15.89 -40.29
CA LYS A 459 -20.94 -16.36 -41.50
C LYS A 459 -21.71 -17.49 -42.22
N SER A 460 -22.43 -18.34 -41.48
CA SER A 460 -23.27 -19.38 -42.05
C SER A 460 -24.56 -18.87 -42.67
N SER A 461 -25.12 -17.75 -42.16
CA SER A 461 -26.27 -17.05 -42.75
C SER A 461 -25.93 -16.35 -44.06
N ASP A 462 -24.76 -15.65 -44.12
CA ASP A 462 -24.29 -14.98 -45.33
C ASP A 462 -23.97 -15.96 -46.49
N VAL A 463 -23.48 -17.16 -46.16
CA VAL A 463 -23.25 -18.21 -47.15
C VAL A 463 -24.55 -18.82 -47.71
N LYS A 464 -25.62 -18.86 -46.89
CA LYS A 464 -26.94 -19.35 -47.33
C LYS A 464 -27.70 -18.33 -48.21
N GLU A 465 -27.46 -17.03 -48.00
CA GLU A 465 -28.05 -15.95 -48.75
C GLU A 465 -27.42 -15.79 -50.17
N ASN A 466 -26.12 -16.14 -50.30
CA ASN A 466 -25.41 -16.08 -51.58
C ASN A 466 -25.58 -17.34 -52.46
N ILE A 467 -26.33 -18.35 -52.02
CA ILE A 467 -26.65 -19.57 -52.75
C ILE A 467 -28.10 -19.58 -53.28
N ARG A 468 -28.89 -18.55 -52.99
CA ARG A 468 -30.19 -18.31 -53.54
C ARG A 468 -30.12 -17.20 -54.60
#